data_2cd30577a6ee6c79b122e7aa4189cc1a
#
_entry.id   2cd30577a6ee6c79b122e7aa4189cc1a
#
_cell.length_a   1.000
_cell.length_b   1.000
_cell.length_c   1.000
_cell.angle_alpha   90.00
_cell.angle_beta   90.00
_cell.angle_gamma   90.00
#
_symmetry.space_group_name_H-M   'P 1'
#
loop_
_entity.id
_entity.type
_entity.pdbx_description
1 polymer ?
#
loop_
_entity_poly.entity_id
_entity_poly.type
_entity_poly.pdbx_seq_one_letter_code
_entity_poly.pdbx_strand_id
1 'polypeptide(L)'
;TTDVAGKTTVKGGSINATSIKIADPLTLAGDTVLTGNATLGTVDADLAANNRTLSIVSSGTSTLGGDVGATQRLGSITADATGSTVIKGAAINATTQTYNDSVTVGVDSTLTGTTVTFGGTASGSGKNLTINASGATTFGDKVGSSGAFLLLETDSAGTTAVNGTVVAAKTLKLNDPVTIGANVAITAATQANVLNTLNGDIADTRELTINSPDTQIGAAGVIGGTGILKAI
;
A
#
# COMPACT_ATOMS: atom_id res chain seq x y z
N THR A 1 -4.82 -25.80 -7.89
CA THR A 1 -3.39 -25.46 -8.01
C THR A 1 -2.94 -25.62 -9.43
N THR A 2 -2.13 -24.67 -9.91
CA THR A 2 -1.37 -24.81 -11.15
C THR A 2 0.11 -25.01 -10.81
N ASP A 3 0.90 -25.53 -11.76
CA ASP A 3 2.35 -25.59 -11.62
C ASP A 3 3.01 -24.27 -12.07
N VAL A 4 4.33 -24.24 -12.18
CA VAL A 4 5.06 -23.04 -12.65
C VAL A 4 5.29 -23.01 -14.16
N ALA A 5 4.91 -24.07 -14.86
CA ALA A 5 5.11 -24.22 -16.31
C ALA A 5 3.82 -23.88 -17.06
N GLY A 6 3.89 -22.91 -17.94
CA GLY A 6 2.76 -22.53 -18.77
C GLY A 6 2.19 -21.17 -18.43
N LYS A 7 0.89 -21.02 -18.63
CA LYS A 7 0.14 -19.79 -18.44
C LYS A 7 -1.29 -20.11 -18.04
N THR A 8 -1.80 -19.45 -17.03
CA THR A 8 -3.23 -19.52 -16.66
C THR A 8 -3.96 -18.28 -17.11
N THR A 9 -5.09 -18.46 -17.79
CA THR A 9 -5.98 -17.35 -18.14
C THR A 9 -7.33 -17.54 -17.43
N VAL A 10 -7.74 -16.53 -16.65
CA VAL A 10 -9.05 -16.49 -16.02
C VAL A 10 -9.92 -15.51 -16.79
N LYS A 11 -11.05 -16.01 -17.33
CA LYS A 11 -11.99 -15.21 -18.14
C LYS A 11 -13.00 -14.43 -17.30
N GLY A 12 -12.71 -14.26 -16.01
CA GLY A 12 -13.55 -13.56 -15.06
C GLY A 12 -14.46 -14.47 -14.23
N GLY A 13 -15.20 -13.85 -13.32
CA GLY A 13 -16.08 -14.53 -12.39
C GLY A 13 -15.41 -14.86 -11.06
N SER A 14 -15.96 -15.86 -10.35
CA SER A 14 -15.51 -16.21 -9.01
C SER A 14 -14.86 -17.59 -8.98
N ILE A 15 -13.70 -17.67 -8.33
CA ILE A 15 -13.05 -18.92 -7.96
C ILE A 15 -13.17 -19.05 -6.44
N ASN A 16 -13.83 -20.12 -5.99
CA ASN A 16 -14.08 -20.35 -4.57
C ASN A 16 -13.42 -21.67 -4.13
N ALA A 17 -12.49 -21.59 -3.20
CA ALA A 17 -11.82 -22.73 -2.61
C ALA A 17 -11.14 -22.32 -1.31
N THR A 18 -10.96 -23.24 -0.37
CA THR A 18 -10.21 -22.98 0.89
C THR A 18 -8.80 -22.45 0.62
N SER A 19 -8.15 -22.97 -0.42
CA SER A 19 -6.83 -22.53 -0.86
C SER A 19 -6.75 -22.51 -2.38
N ILE A 20 -6.30 -21.38 -2.92
CA ILE A 20 -6.10 -21.15 -4.35
C ILE A 20 -4.61 -20.94 -4.57
N LYS A 21 -3.98 -21.81 -5.36
CA LYS A 21 -2.58 -21.63 -5.73
C LYS A 21 -2.46 -21.58 -7.24
N ILE A 22 -2.01 -20.45 -7.76
CA ILE A 22 -1.71 -20.22 -9.17
C ILE A 22 -0.24 -19.80 -9.24
N ALA A 23 0.63 -20.76 -9.55
CA ALA A 23 2.06 -20.55 -9.51
C ALA A 23 2.64 -20.07 -10.86
N ASP A 24 1.96 -20.40 -11.96
CA ASP A 24 2.29 -19.92 -13.30
C ASP A 24 1.79 -18.48 -13.53
N PRO A 25 2.30 -17.77 -14.55
CA PRO A 25 1.80 -16.44 -14.90
C PRO A 25 0.29 -16.44 -15.15
N LEU A 26 -0.43 -15.61 -14.40
CA LEU A 26 -1.88 -15.45 -14.45
C LEU A 26 -2.25 -14.26 -15.34
N THR A 27 -3.11 -14.48 -16.33
CA THR A 27 -3.72 -13.41 -17.12
C THR A 27 -5.21 -13.29 -16.76
N LEU A 28 -5.63 -12.11 -16.36
CA LEU A 28 -7.04 -11.78 -16.14
C LEU A 28 -7.65 -11.29 -17.46
N ALA A 29 -8.52 -12.07 -18.04
CA ALA A 29 -9.32 -11.71 -19.22
C ALA A 29 -10.75 -11.30 -18.86
N GLY A 30 -11.04 -11.16 -17.57
CA GLY A 30 -12.29 -10.67 -16.98
C GLY A 30 -12.09 -10.36 -15.51
N ASP A 31 -13.01 -9.59 -14.94
CA ASP A 31 -13.00 -9.26 -13.53
C ASP A 31 -13.11 -10.53 -12.68
N THR A 32 -12.21 -10.68 -11.73
CA THR A 32 -12.01 -11.93 -11.02
C THR A 32 -12.10 -11.76 -9.52
N VAL A 33 -12.87 -12.62 -8.87
CA VAL A 33 -12.95 -12.73 -7.41
C VAL A 33 -12.36 -14.08 -6.98
N LEU A 34 -11.39 -14.05 -6.10
CA LEU A 34 -10.81 -15.23 -5.46
C LEU A 34 -11.30 -15.30 -4.02
N THR A 35 -12.10 -16.32 -3.70
CA THR A 35 -12.58 -16.55 -2.33
C THR A 35 -11.83 -17.71 -1.71
N GLY A 36 -10.99 -17.41 -0.71
CA GLY A 36 -10.08 -18.32 -0.01
C GLY A 36 -8.63 -17.83 -0.04
N ASN A 37 -7.76 -18.52 0.68
CA ASN A 37 -6.35 -18.14 0.79
C ASN A 37 -5.65 -18.27 -0.56
N ALA A 38 -5.33 -17.14 -1.18
CA ALA A 38 -4.74 -17.09 -2.52
C ALA A 38 -3.21 -17.00 -2.45
N THR A 39 -2.51 -17.84 -3.22
CA THR A 39 -1.07 -17.69 -3.48
C THR A 39 -0.90 -17.59 -4.99
N LEU A 40 -0.51 -16.40 -5.45
CA LEU A 40 -0.42 -16.07 -6.85
C LEU A 40 1.05 -15.88 -7.26
N GLY A 41 1.41 -16.33 -8.46
CA GLY A 41 2.63 -15.91 -9.14
C GLY A 41 2.49 -14.48 -9.67
N THR A 42 2.99 -14.21 -10.88
CA THR A 42 2.74 -12.94 -11.56
C THR A 42 1.29 -12.84 -12.02
N VAL A 43 0.74 -11.63 -12.04
CA VAL A 43 -0.64 -11.38 -12.47
C VAL A 43 -0.67 -10.19 -13.41
N ASP A 44 -1.23 -10.35 -14.58
CA ASP A 44 -1.44 -9.26 -15.55
C ASP A 44 -2.90 -9.23 -16.04
N ALA A 45 -3.37 -8.07 -16.47
CA ALA A 45 -4.57 -7.98 -17.29
C ALA A 45 -4.30 -8.54 -18.71
N ASP A 46 -5.34 -8.90 -19.44
CA ASP A 46 -5.23 -9.21 -20.86
C ASP A 46 -4.80 -7.98 -21.68
N LEU A 47 -5.37 -6.82 -21.37
CA LEU A 47 -4.99 -5.50 -21.86
C LEU A 47 -5.20 -4.47 -20.73
N ALA A 48 -4.27 -3.54 -20.56
CA ALA A 48 -4.38 -2.48 -19.54
C ALA A 48 -5.64 -1.60 -19.74
N ALA A 49 -6.05 -1.37 -20.99
CA ALA A 49 -7.25 -0.61 -21.32
C ALA A 49 -8.56 -1.29 -20.86
N ASN A 50 -8.56 -2.61 -20.63
CA ASN A 50 -9.73 -3.34 -20.16
C ASN A 50 -10.01 -3.17 -18.66
N ASN A 51 -9.09 -2.54 -17.92
CA ASN A 51 -9.25 -2.23 -16.49
C ASN A 51 -9.68 -3.44 -15.64
N ARG A 52 -9.10 -4.62 -15.89
CA ARG A 52 -9.47 -5.86 -15.18
C ARG A 52 -9.25 -5.72 -13.68
N THR A 53 -10.19 -6.24 -12.90
CA THR A 53 -10.17 -6.16 -11.45
C THR A 53 -9.83 -7.50 -10.82
N LEU A 54 -9.05 -7.47 -9.76
CA LEU A 54 -8.76 -8.61 -8.89
C LEU A 54 -9.27 -8.32 -7.48
N SER A 55 -10.23 -9.11 -7.01
CA SER A 55 -10.68 -9.08 -5.63
C SER A 55 -10.27 -10.36 -4.91
N ILE A 56 -9.67 -10.25 -3.74
CA ILE A 56 -9.28 -11.36 -2.88
C ILE A 56 -10.10 -11.27 -1.60
N VAL A 57 -10.88 -12.31 -1.32
CA VAL A 57 -11.72 -12.45 -0.13
C VAL A 57 -11.18 -13.63 0.66
N SER A 58 -10.49 -13.37 1.77
CA SER A 58 -9.77 -14.40 2.51
C SER A 58 -9.76 -14.14 4.00
N SER A 59 -10.10 -15.15 4.80
CA SER A 59 -9.96 -15.08 6.27
C SER A 59 -8.56 -15.49 6.77
N GLY A 60 -7.70 -15.97 5.89
CA GLY A 60 -6.32 -16.34 6.20
C GLY A 60 -5.30 -15.46 5.48
N THR A 61 -4.15 -16.03 5.15
CA THR A 61 -3.09 -15.29 4.46
C THR A 61 -3.17 -15.49 2.96
N SER A 62 -3.24 -14.39 2.20
CA SER A 62 -3.07 -14.36 0.76
C SER A 62 -1.71 -13.80 0.38
N THR A 63 -1.11 -14.30 -0.68
CA THR A 63 0.24 -13.90 -1.12
C THR A 63 0.21 -13.49 -2.59
N LEU A 64 0.61 -12.26 -2.86
CA LEU A 64 0.99 -11.78 -4.18
C LEU A 64 2.48 -12.14 -4.36
N GLY A 65 2.75 -13.34 -4.88
CA GLY A 65 4.07 -13.96 -4.89
C GLY A 65 5.00 -13.45 -5.98
N GLY A 66 4.47 -12.77 -6.98
CA GLY A 66 5.20 -12.14 -8.08
C GLY A 66 4.64 -10.75 -8.39
N ASP A 67 5.17 -10.13 -9.43
CA ASP A 67 4.74 -8.81 -9.86
C ASP A 67 3.28 -8.85 -10.34
N VAL A 68 2.56 -7.77 -10.11
CA VAL A 68 1.17 -7.60 -10.53
C VAL A 68 1.05 -6.39 -11.45
N GLY A 69 0.46 -6.59 -12.61
CA GLY A 69 0.27 -5.51 -13.59
C GLY A 69 1.57 -4.97 -14.18
N ALA A 70 2.66 -5.73 -14.12
CA ALA A 70 3.97 -5.27 -14.59
C ALA A 70 4.02 -5.12 -16.12
N THR A 71 3.31 -5.98 -16.82
CA THR A 71 3.22 -5.95 -18.30
C THR A 71 1.92 -5.26 -18.73
N GLN A 72 0.80 -5.64 -18.14
CA GLN A 72 -0.52 -5.09 -18.40
C GLN A 72 -1.19 -4.74 -17.06
N ARG A 73 -1.22 -3.44 -16.77
CA ARG A 73 -1.76 -2.91 -15.53
C ARG A 73 -3.19 -3.37 -15.27
N LEU A 74 -3.52 -3.65 -14.01
CA LEU A 74 -4.89 -3.91 -13.58
C LEU A 74 -5.66 -2.60 -13.38
N GLY A 75 -6.99 -2.68 -13.49
CA GLY A 75 -7.89 -1.60 -13.09
C GLY A 75 -7.94 -1.47 -11.56
N SER A 76 -8.11 -2.59 -10.86
CA SER A 76 -8.01 -2.58 -9.39
C SER A 76 -7.50 -3.88 -8.80
N ILE A 77 -6.93 -3.73 -7.60
CA ILE A 77 -6.67 -4.82 -6.65
C ILE A 77 -7.40 -4.48 -5.37
N THR A 78 -8.16 -5.43 -4.84
CA THR A 78 -8.84 -5.28 -3.55
C THR A 78 -8.62 -6.52 -2.71
N ALA A 79 -8.03 -6.36 -1.51
CA ALA A 79 -8.08 -7.35 -0.45
C ALA A 79 -9.16 -6.95 0.56
N ASP A 80 -9.94 -7.93 1.06
CA ASP A 80 -11.01 -7.69 2.03
C ASP A 80 -10.44 -7.35 3.43
N ALA A 81 -11.32 -7.07 4.38
CA ALA A 81 -10.90 -6.63 5.72
C ALA A 81 -10.49 -7.79 6.64
N THR A 82 -10.60 -9.03 6.19
CA THR A 82 -10.27 -10.21 6.98
C THR A 82 -8.96 -10.85 6.53
N GLY A 83 -8.25 -11.49 7.45
CA GLY A 83 -7.00 -12.17 7.14
C GLY A 83 -5.78 -11.25 7.01
N SER A 84 -4.92 -11.54 6.04
CA SER A 84 -3.70 -10.77 5.77
C SER A 84 -3.22 -10.95 4.34
N THR A 85 -2.58 -9.91 3.80
CA THR A 85 -1.95 -9.92 2.48
C THR A 85 -0.43 -9.82 2.61
N VAL A 86 0.30 -10.73 1.94
CA VAL A 86 1.75 -10.66 1.82
C VAL A 86 2.13 -10.27 0.40
N ILE A 87 2.87 -9.17 0.25
CA ILE A 87 3.39 -8.69 -1.04
C ILE A 87 4.83 -9.19 -1.19
N LYS A 88 5.07 -10.01 -2.21
CA LYS A 88 6.38 -10.51 -2.63
C LYS A 88 6.71 -10.16 -4.09
N GLY A 89 5.86 -9.41 -4.75
CA GLY A 89 6.16 -8.78 -6.03
C GLY A 89 6.96 -7.49 -5.83
N ALA A 90 7.95 -7.25 -6.68
CA ALA A 90 8.72 -6.02 -6.68
C ALA A 90 7.93 -4.84 -7.27
N ALA A 91 7.01 -5.13 -8.19
CA ALA A 91 6.13 -4.15 -8.83
C ALA A 91 4.66 -4.55 -8.70
N ILE A 92 3.84 -3.66 -8.14
CA ILE A 92 2.39 -3.81 -8.08
C ILE A 92 1.75 -2.60 -8.77
N ASN A 93 1.18 -2.84 -9.95
CA ASN A 93 0.63 -1.77 -10.81
C ASN A 93 -0.87 -1.98 -11.03
N ALA A 94 -1.67 -1.14 -10.42
CA ALA A 94 -3.11 -1.07 -10.66
C ALA A 94 -3.58 0.39 -10.52
N THR A 95 -4.64 0.76 -11.23
CA THR A 95 -5.18 2.12 -11.10
C THR A 95 -5.61 2.39 -9.67
N THR A 96 -6.26 1.43 -9.03
CA THR A 96 -6.67 1.50 -7.62
C THR A 96 -6.16 0.27 -6.88
N GLN A 97 -5.53 0.48 -5.74
CA GLN A 97 -5.08 -0.58 -4.86
C GLN A 97 -5.68 -0.36 -3.47
N THR A 98 -6.43 -1.33 -2.98
CA THR A 98 -7.08 -1.26 -1.67
C THR A 98 -6.80 -2.54 -0.89
N TYR A 99 -6.08 -2.41 0.20
CA TYR A 99 -5.77 -3.48 1.13
C TYR A 99 -6.47 -3.16 2.45
N ASN A 100 -7.62 -3.77 2.68
CA ASN A 100 -8.39 -3.54 3.92
C ASN A 100 -7.92 -4.41 5.08
N ASP A 101 -7.14 -5.45 4.79
CA ASP A 101 -6.52 -6.35 5.76
C ASP A 101 -5.11 -5.87 6.18
N SER A 102 -4.46 -6.64 7.03
CA SER A 102 -3.07 -6.39 7.40
C SER A 102 -2.12 -6.76 6.26
N VAL A 103 -1.26 -5.83 5.86
CA VAL A 103 -0.28 -6.03 4.79
C VAL A 103 1.13 -6.26 5.35
N THR A 104 1.82 -7.27 4.83
CA THR A 104 3.25 -7.46 5.05
C THR A 104 4.00 -7.38 3.72
N VAL A 105 4.93 -6.45 3.62
CA VAL A 105 5.82 -6.31 2.46
C VAL A 105 7.02 -7.22 2.68
N GLY A 106 7.10 -8.30 1.91
CA GLY A 106 8.11 -9.36 2.07
C GLY A 106 9.37 -9.18 1.23
N VAL A 107 9.35 -8.28 0.25
CA VAL A 107 10.49 -7.87 -0.59
C VAL A 107 10.44 -6.36 -0.78
N ASP A 108 11.50 -5.75 -1.27
CA ASP A 108 11.46 -4.35 -1.69
C ASP A 108 10.44 -4.19 -2.80
N SER A 109 9.45 -3.33 -2.59
CA SER A 109 8.27 -3.23 -3.49
C SER A 109 7.95 -1.78 -3.84
N THR A 110 7.53 -1.59 -5.09
CA THR A 110 6.96 -0.33 -5.59
C THR A 110 5.50 -0.55 -5.97
N LEU A 111 4.61 0.23 -5.39
CA LEU A 111 3.19 0.26 -5.71
C LEU A 111 2.90 1.47 -6.57
N THR A 112 2.36 1.26 -7.77
CA THR A 112 2.06 2.36 -8.71
C THR A 112 0.58 2.37 -9.06
N GLY A 113 -0.05 3.54 -8.93
CA GLY A 113 -1.48 3.70 -9.24
C GLY A 113 -1.95 5.16 -9.20
N THR A 114 -3.25 5.34 -9.28
CA THR A 114 -3.89 6.61 -8.96
C THR A 114 -4.17 6.67 -7.46
N THR A 115 -4.63 5.58 -6.89
CA THR A 115 -4.96 5.50 -5.46
C THR A 115 -4.36 4.24 -4.84
N VAL A 116 -3.70 4.38 -3.70
CA VAL A 116 -3.20 3.28 -2.88
C VAL A 116 -3.70 3.43 -1.45
N THR A 117 -4.48 2.48 -0.97
CA THR A 117 -5.08 2.51 0.37
C THR A 117 -4.67 1.27 1.16
N PHE A 118 -4.10 1.49 2.32
CA PHE A 118 -3.92 0.50 3.38
C PHE A 118 -4.97 0.79 4.46
N GLY A 119 -6.07 0.04 4.44
CA GLY A 119 -7.13 0.15 5.45
C GLY A 119 -6.71 -0.49 6.77
N GLY A 120 -6.01 -1.62 6.71
CA GLY A 120 -5.38 -2.28 7.85
C GLY A 120 -3.94 -1.85 8.09
N THR A 121 -3.25 -2.56 8.99
CA THR A 121 -1.85 -2.29 9.29
C THR A 121 -0.94 -2.62 8.10
N ALA A 122 0.15 -1.86 7.93
CA ALA A 122 1.20 -2.16 6.96
C ALA A 122 2.55 -2.35 7.66
N SER A 123 3.28 -3.40 7.33
CA SER A 123 4.61 -3.67 7.90
C SER A 123 5.60 -4.13 6.83
N GLY A 124 6.88 -3.77 7.03
CA GLY A 124 7.92 -4.02 6.04
C GLY A 124 9.03 -4.96 6.53
N SER A 125 9.18 -5.15 7.85
CA SER A 125 10.23 -6.02 8.41
C SER A 125 11.63 -5.78 7.79
N GLY A 126 12.01 -4.50 7.65
CA GLY A 126 13.28 -4.08 7.05
C GLY A 126 13.30 -4.07 5.51
N LYS A 127 12.13 -4.05 4.86
CA LYS A 127 12.00 -3.88 3.41
C LYS A 127 11.72 -2.44 3.03
N ASN A 128 12.01 -2.10 1.78
CA ASN A 128 11.65 -0.82 1.18
C ASN A 128 10.23 -0.88 0.62
N LEU A 129 9.45 0.16 0.87
CA LEU A 129 8.17 0.40 0.23
C LEU A 129 8.18 1.78 -0.41
N THR A 130 8.05 1.82 -1.73
CA THR A 130 7.84 3.04 -2.49
C THR A 130 6.42 3.05 -3.04
N ILE A 131 5.72 4.16 -2.88
CA ILE A 131 4.35 4.35 -3.35
C ILE A 131 4.32 5.51 -4.33
N ASN A 132 3.99 5.21 -5.58
CA ASN A 132 3.84 6.18 -6.66
C ASN A 132 2.34 6.32 -6.99
N ALA A 133 1.65 7.17 -6.23
CA ALA A 133 0.22 7.40 -6.36
C ALA A 133 -0.07 8.80 -6.89
N SER A 134 -0.48 8.91 -8.14
CA SER A 134 -0.78 10.22 -8.75
C SER A 134 -1.97 10.96 -8.13
N GLY A 135 -2.79 10.31 -7.32
CA GLY A 135 -3.93 10.86 -6.59
C GLY A 135 -3.73 10.76 -5.09
N ALA A 136 -4.19 9.70 -4.45
CA ALA A 136 -4.15 9.60 -3.00
C ALA A 136 -3.46 8.33 -2.49
N THR A 137 -2.57 8.50 -1.51
CA THR A 137 -2.08 7.44 -0.64
C THR A 137 -2.79 7.55 0.71
N THR A 138 -3.34 6.46 1.23
CA THR A 138 -3.99 6.45 2.54
C THR A 138 -3.42 5.35 3.43
N PHE A 139 -2.95 5.72 4.61
CA PHE A 139 -2.61 4.82 5.69
C PHE A 139 -3.70 4.89 6.75
N GLY A 140 -4.63 3.94 6.72
CA GLY A 140 -5.82 3.89 7.59
C GLY A 140 -5.51 3.43 9.01
N ASP A 141 -4.48 2.63 9.21
CA ASP A 141 -4.04 2.10 10.50
C ASP A 141 -2.51 2.24 10.63
N LYS A 142 -1.93 1.62 11.65
CA LYS A 142 -0.50 1.71 12.00
C LYS A 142 0.40 1.19 10.88
N VAL A 143 1.47 1.90 10.63
CA VAL A 143 2.49 1.55 9.63
C VAL A 143 3.80 1.22 10.34
N GLY A 144 4.39 0.09 10.01
CA GLY A 144 5.67 -0.36 10.57
C GLY A 144 5.64 -0.79 12.04
N SER A 145 4.49 -0.81 12.71
CA SER A 145 4.39 -1.14 14.14
C SER A 145 4.74 -2.60 14.46
N SER A 146 4.47 -3.52 13.53
CA SER A 146 4.81 -4.94 13.65
C SER A 146 6.14 -5.30 12.97
N GLY A 147 6.78 -4.35 12.30
CA GLY A 147 8.04 -4.51 11.58
C GLY A 147 8.30 -3.25 10.75
N ALA A 148 9.19 -2.40 11.23
CA ALA A 148 9.52 -1.14 10.58
C ALA A 148 10.04 -1.35 9.16
N PHE A 149 9.68 -0.44 8.26
CA PHE A 149 10.26 -0.39 6.93
C PHE A 149 11.73 0.06 6.98
N LEU A 150 12.57 -0.41 6.07
CA LEU A 150 13.89 0.17 5.86
C LEU A 150 13.77 1.55 5.22
N LEU A 151 12.95 1.65 4.18
CA LEU A 151 12.50 2.89 3.57
C LEU A 151 11.00 2.84 3.39
N LEU A 152 10.30 3.89 3.80
CA LEU A 152 8.93 4.18 3.38
C LEU A 152 8.95 5.50 2.64
N GLU A 153 8.58 5.48 1.37
CA GLU A 153 8.61 6.66 0.50
C GLU A 153 7.33 6.81 -0.31
N THR A 154 6.75 8.01 -0.31
CA THR A 154 5.72 8.42 -1.27
C THR A 154 6.34 9.34 -2.31
N ASP A 155 5.77 9.38 -3.52
CA ASP A 155 6.19 10.30 -4.59
C ASP A 155 5.74 11.74 -4.29
N SER A 156 6.05 12.67 -5.18
CA SER A 156 5.67 14.08 -5.02
C SER A 156 4.29 14.41 -5.60
N ALA A 157 3.66 13.45 -6.27
CA ALA A 157 2.34 13.62 -6.86
C ALA A 157 1.24 13.23 -5.87
N GLY A 158 0.06 13.83 -6.02
CA GLY A 158 -1.09 13.46 -5.20
C GLY A 158 -1.04 13.99 -3.78
N THR A 159 -1.52 13.18 -2.83
CA THR A 159 -1.60 13.51 -1.40
C THR A 159 -1.47 12.26 -0.53
N THR A 160 -0.92 12.39 0.67
CA THR A 160 -0.86 11.31 1.66
C THR A 160 -1.74 11.62 2.86
N ALA A 161 -2.67 10.71 3.19
CA ALA A 161 -3.45 10.74 4.42
C ALA A 161 -2.90 9.71 5.42
N VAL A 162 -2.57 10.15 6.64
CA VAL A 162 -2.14 9.30 7.74
C VAL A 162 -3.21 9.32 8.83
N ASN A 163 -4.04 8.29 8.85
CA ASN A 163 -5.14 8.12 9.81
C ASN A 163 -4.77 7.15 10.95
N GLY A 164 -3.69 6.38 10.77
CA GLY A 164 -3.12 5.52 11.82
C GLY A 164 -2.30 6.31 12.83
N THR A 165 -2.19 5.78 14.04
CA THR A 165 -1.53 6.47 15.16
C THR A 165 -0.01 6.33 15.20
N VAL A 166 0.57 5.43 14.40
CA VAL A 166 2.01 5.13 14.36
C VAL A 166 2.50 5.03 12.94
N VAL A 167 3.62 5.68 12.65
CA VAL A 167 4.41 5.45 11.43
C VAL A 167 5.85 5.13 11.84
N ALA A 168 6.34 3.93 11.54
CA ALA A 168 7.68 3.50 11.89
C ALA A 168 8.47 3.03 10.65
N ALA A 169 9.62 3.64 10.42
CA ALA A 169 10.56 3.29 9.37
C ALA A 169 12.00 3.60 9.81
N LYS A 170 13.01 2.99 9.18
CA LYS A 170 14.39 3.46 9.38
C LYS A 170 14.56 4.82 8.70
N THR A 171 14.10 4.94 7.46
CA THR A 171 14.04 6.20 6.72
C THR A 171 12.61 6.42 6.25
N LEU A 172 12.04 7.58 6.55
CA LEU A 172 10.71 8.00 6.09
C LEU A 172 10.86 9.19 5.14
N LYS A 173 10.19 9.13 3.98
CA LYS A 173 10.09 10.24 3.04
C LYS A 173 8.65 10.35 2.54
N LEU A 174 7.95 11.37 3.00
CA LEU A 174 6.65 11.76 2.48
C LEU A 174 6.86 13.00 1.62
N ASN A 175 6.84 12.82 0.30
CA ASN A 175 7.23 13.88 -0.64
C ASN A 175 6.04 14.69 -1.16
N ASP A 176 4.83 14.22 -0.94
CA ASP A 176 3.56 14.87 -1.30
C ASP A 176 2.94 15.61 -0.11
N PRO A 177 1.86 16.41 -0.31
CA PRO A 177 1.09 17.00 0.77
C PRO A 177 0.52 15.95 1.74
N VAL A 178 0.79 16.11 3.04
CA VAL A 178 0.39 15.18 4.09
C VAL A 178 -0.75 15.76 4.92
N THR A 179 -1.78 14.95 5.17
CA THR A 179 -2.83 15.22 6.14
C THR A 179 -2.86 14.13 7.20
N ILE A 180 -2.84 14.51 8.47
CA ILE A 180 -3.01 13.57 9.58
C ILE A 180 -4.46 13.61 10.08
N GLY A 181 -5.09 12.43 10.12
CA GLY A 181 -6.47 12.23 10.59
C GLY A 181 -6.56 11.70 12.02
N ALA A 182 -5.41 11.50 12.69
CA ALA A 182 -5.29 11.05 14.07
C ALA A 182 -4.12 11.75 14.76
N ASN A 183 -3.94 11.53 16.07
CA ASN A 183 -2.70 11.86 16.73
C ASN A 183 -1.63 10.86 16.28
N VAL A 184 -0.56 11.33 15.65
CA VAL A 184 0.43 10.48 14.98
C VAL A 184 1.77 10.55 15.69
N ALA A 185 2.35 9.39 15.96
CA ALA A 185 3.74 9.24 16.36
C ALA A 185 4.57 8.69 15.18
N ILE A 186 5.49 9.49 14.67
CA ILE A 186 6.47 9.08 13.67
C ILE A 186 7.76 8.67 14.38
N THR A 187 8.25 7.48 14.12
CA THR A 187 9.55 7.03 14.59
C THR A 187 10.42 6.65 13.39
N ALA A 188 11.52 7.37 13.20
CA ALA A 188 12.47 7.08 12.14
C ALA A 188 13.88 6.95 12.71
N ALA A 189 14.52 5.78 12.49
CA ALA A 189 15.79 5.50 13.12
C ALA A 189 16.96 6.32 12.53
N THR A 190 16.84 6.80 11.30
CA THR A 190 17.87 7.62 10.63
C THR A 190 17.34 8.96 10.17
N GLN A 191 16.18 9.01 9.51
CA GLN A 191 15.68 10.24 8.93
C GLN A 191 14.15 10.22 8.78
N ALA A 192 13.50 11.33 9.12
CA ALA A 192 12.10 11.59 8.85
C ALA A 192 11.96 12.87 8.01
N ASN A 193 11.62 12.71 6.74
CA ASN A 193 11.38 13.82 5.81
C ASN A 193 9.90 13.89 5.46
N VAL A 194 9.27 15.03 5.74
CA VAL A 194 7.95 15.40 5.25
C VAL A 194 8.15 16.67 4.42
N LEU A 195 8.36 16.50 3.12
CA LEU A 195 8.95 17.55 2.27
C LEU A 195 7.92 18.53 1.68
N ASN A 196 6.64 18.29 1.86
CA ASN A 196 5.56 19.17 1.38
C ASN A 196 4.73 19.71 2.56
N THR A 197 3.51 20.15 2.31
CA THR A 197 2.63 20.64 3.39
C THR A 197 2.28 19.51 4.36
N LEU A 198 2.12 19.87 5.63
CA LEU A 198 1.68 18.95 6.69
C LEU A 198 0.53 19.61 7.45
N ASN A 199 -0.64 19.02 7.38
CA ASN A 199 -1.87 19.54 7.98
C ASN A 199 -2.54 18.50 8.87
N GLY A 200 -3.35 18.94 9.85
CA GLY A 200 -4.38 18.13 10.47
C GLY A 200 -5.66 18.15 9.63
N ASP A 201 -6.47 17.11 9.69
CA ASP A 201 -7.80 17.06 9.06
C ASP A 201 -8.81 18.02 9.73
N ILE A 202 -8.64 18.24 11.04
CA ILE A 202 -9.41 19.18 11.85
C ILE A 202 -8.43 20.12 12.58
N ALA A 203 -8.65 21.42 12.47
CA ALA A 203 -7.80 22.43 13.08
C ALA A 203 -7.71 22.26 14.61
N ASP A 204 -6.52 22.45 15.15
CA ASP A 204 -6.19 22.44 16.59
C ASP A 204 -6.54 21.16 17.36
N THR A 205 -6.76 20.03 16.65
CA THR A 205 -7.13 18.76 17.31
C THR A 205 -6.10 17.66 17.15
N ARG A 206 -5.21 17.75 16.16
CA ARG A 206 -4.23 16.71 15.86
C ARG A 206 -2.87 17.03 16.46
N GLU A 207 -2.29 16.01 17.07
CA GLU A 207 -0.92 16.06 17.61
C GLU A 207 0.01 15.24 16.74
N LEU A 208 1.19 15.77 16.46
CA LEU A 208 2.26 15.07 15.77
C LEU A 208 3.49 15.01 16.66
N THR A 209 3.94 13.81 16.94
CA THR A 209 5.24 13.57 17.60
C THR A 209 6.19 12.93 16.60
N ILE A 210 7.38 13.50 16.41
CA ILE A 210 8.42 12.93 15.56
C ILE A 210 9.64 12.59 16.42
N ASN A 211 10.00 11.31 16.43
CA ASN A 211 11.20 10.81 17.06
C ASN A 211 12.17 10.33 15.94
N SER A 212 13.11 11.20 15.60
CA SER A 212 14.12 10.95 14.57
C SER A 212 15.37 11.78 14.85
N PRO A 213 16.58 11.24 14.65
CA PRO A 213 17.83 12.00 14.81
C PRO A 213 18.01 13.08 13.73
N ASP A 214 17.39 12.91 12.57
CA ASP A 214 17.37 13.88 11.47
C ASP A 214 15.92 14.05 11.01
N THR A 215 15.37 15.24 11.24
CA THR A 215 14.00 15.57 10.86
C THR A 215 13.99 16.79 9.95
N GLN A 216 13.40 16.61 8.77
CA GLN A 216 13.13 17.70 7.85
C GLN A 216 11.63 17.80 7.58
N ILE A 217 11.03 18.92 7.97
CA ILE A 217 9.63 19.21 7.72
C ILE A 217 9.55 20.46 6.84
N GLY A 218 8.96 20.28 5.66
CA GLY A 218 8.62 21.37 4.77
C GLY A 218 9.78 22.15 4.19
N ALA A 219 10.47 21.61 3.18
CA ALA A 219 11.39 22.43 2.36
C ALA A 219 10.66 23.49 1.51
N ALA A 220 9.37 23.29 1.24
CA ALA A 220 8.47 24.19 0.52
C ALA A 220 7.10 24.30 1.20
N GLY A 221 6.93 23.69 2.38
CA GLY A 221 5.63 23.43 2.97
C GLY A 221 5.30 24.30 4.18
N VAL A 222 4.03 24.59 4.30
CA VAL A 222 3.43 25.23 5.47
C VAL A 222 2.98 24.12 6.42
N ILE A 223 3.39 24.16 7.69
CA ILE A 223 2.82 23.32 8.73
C ILE A 223 1.52 23.97 9.18
N GLY A 224 0.40 23.27 9.04
CA GLY A 224 -0.89 23.74 9.51
C GLY A 224 -1.51 24.88 8.71
N GLY A 225 -1.24 24.97 7.39
CA GLY A 225 -1.77 26.06 6.56
C GLY A 225 -3.30 26.05 6.42
N THR A 226 -3.92 24.87 6.39
CA THR A 226 -5.38 24.70 6.30
C THR A 226 -5.97 23.92 7.47
N GLY A 227 -5.18 23.05 8.09
CA GLY A 227 -5.53 22.28 9.29
C GLY A 227 -4.40 22.44 10.30
N ILE A 228 -4.52 23.40 11.21
CA ILE A 228 -3.51 23.72 12.22
C ILE A 228 -3.33 22.52 13.14
N LEU A 229 -2.07 22.13 13.38
CA LEU A 229 -1.75 21.12 14.39
C LEU A 229 -1.84 21.75 15.78
N LYS A 230 -2.31 20.97 16.76
CA LYS A 230 -2.31 21.41 18.15
C LYS A 230 -0.86 21.63 18.60
N ALA A 231 -0.57 22.79 19.17
CA ALA A 231 0.71 23.04 19.84
C ALA A 231 0.85 22.09 21.04
N ILE A 232 2.01 21.43 21.16
CA ILE A 232 2.37 20.59 22.32
C ILE A 232 3.13 21.44 23.33
#